data_2f35d1b440a9a58f8dde60b3b393de5c
#
_entry.id   2f35d1b440a9a58f8dde60b3b393de5c
#
_cell.length_a   1.000
_cell.length_b   1.000
_cell.length_c   1.000
_cell.angle_alpha   90.00
_cell.angle_beta   90.00
_cell.angle_gamma   90.00
#
_symmetry.space_group_name_H-M   'P 1'
#
loop_
_entity.id
_entity.type
_entity.pdbx_description
1 polymer ?
#
loop_
_entity_poly.entity_id
_entity_poly.type
_entity_poly.pdbx_seq_one_letter_code
_entity_poly.pdbx_strand_id
1 'polypeptide(L)'
;MKVLVLTAHPDDLELSCGGTVAKIVEQGGTVDNFILCPYQDHKKYLPETSKILGFNPILNEVKERPKLDHNLIGSVESQLDISSYDLLITHWKEDWHQDHRICHDVANTLRRKQPLEVWYMNSFPYCQKYSTFEANVFSDISLHVDKKRKAIEVYKNVNPRWVYDVESMSMFRGSFINVLHAEVFKLDTLIF
;
A
#
# COMPACT_ATOMS: atom_id res chain seq x y z
N MET A 1 -11.27 5.20 12.12
CA MET A 1 -11.10 4.30 10.95
C MET A 1 -9.85 3.47 11.15
N LYS A 2 -9.95 2.16 11.03
CA LYS A 2 -8.81 1.24 11.08
C LYS A 2 -8.55 0.66 9.69
N VAL A 3 -7.36 0.84 9.17
CA VAL A 3 -7.00 0.48 7.80
C VAL A 3 -5.97 -0.64 7.79
N LEU A 4 -6.18 -1.66 6.96
CA LEU A 4 -5.17 -2.63 6.60
C LEU A 4 -4.58 -2.25 5.24
N VAL A 5 -3.27 -2.09 5.18
CA VAL A 5 -2.52 -2.05 3.92
C VAL A 5 -1.85 -3.41 3.75
N LEU A 6 -2.19 -4.13 2.69
CA LEU A 6 -1.59 -5.42 2.36
C LEU A 6 -0.60 -5.20 1.22
N THR A 7 0.70 -5.26 1.53
CA THR A 7 1.79 -5.05 0.59
C THR A 7 2.62 -6.30 0.36
N ALA A 8 3.30 -6.36 -0.77
CA ALA A 8 4.25 -7.42 -1.04
C ALA A 8 5.57 -7.20 -0.29
N HIS A 9 6.13 -5.99 -0.40
CA HIS A 9 7.48 -5.69 0.06
C HIS A 9 7.51 -4.51 1.04
N PRO A 10 8.60 -4.36 1.78
CA PRO A 10 8.72 -3.34 2.83
C PRO A 10 8.82 -1.87 2.37
N ASP A 11 8.74 -1.58 1.08
CA ASP A 11 8.80 -0.22 0.49
C ASP A 11 7.53 0.15 -0.28
N ASP A 12 6.65 -0.81 -0.52
CA ASP A 12 5.46 -0.63 -1.36
C ASP A 12 4.48 0.41 -0.80
N LEU A 13 4.27 0.42 0.52
CA LEU A 13 3.37 1.36 1.18
C LEU A 13 3.87 2.79 0.97
N GLU A 14 5.14 3.06 1.25
CA GLU A 14 5.74 4.37 1.17
C GLU A 14 5.67 4.92 -0.25
N LEU A 15 5.98 4.06 -1.24
CA LEU A 15 5.97 4.43 -2.65
C LEU A 15 4.57 4.69 -3.19
N SER A 16 3.58 3.86 -2.79
CA SER A 16 2.27 3.83 -3.42
C SER A 16 1.22 4.69 -2.70
N CYS A 17 1.16 4.61 -1.36
CA CYS A 17 0.09 5.24 -0.56
C CYS A 17 0.56 5.93 0.72
N GLY A 18 1.86 6.20 0.87
CA GLY A 18 2.44 6.77 2.09
C GLY A 18 1.87 8.12 2.50
N GLY A 19 1.50 8.97 1.55
CA GLY A 19 0.85 10.26 1.83
C GLY A 19 -0.57 10.07 2.37
N THR A 20 -1.33 9.16 1.79
CA THR A 20 -2.67 8.79 2.26
C THR A 20 -2.63 8.16 3.66
N VAL A 21 -1.65 7.30 3.91
CA VAL A 21 -1.43 6.72 5.25
C VAL A 21 -1.13 7.81 6.28
N ALA A 22 -0.21 8.73 5.98
CA ALA A 22 0.10 9.85 6.88
C ALA A 22 -1.12 10.73 7.17
N LYS A 23 -1.98 10.96 6.17
CA LYS A 23 -3.23 11.71 6.29
C LYS A 23 -4.23 10.99 7.20
N ILE A 24 -4.43 9.68 7.01
CA ILE A 24 -5.33 8.86 7.83
C ILE A 24 -4.91 8.90 9.30
N VAL A 25 -3.61 8.72 9.56
CA VAL A 25 -3.06 8.75 10.92
C VAL A 25 -3.23 10.13 11.57
N GLU A 26 -2.98 11.21 10.84
CA GLU A 26 -3.18 12.57 11.34
C GLU A 26 -4.64 12.87 11.69
N GLN A 27 -5.58 12.24 10.98
CA GLN A 27 -7.02 12.32 11.25
C GLN A 27 -7.48 11.40 12.40
N GLY A 28 -6.55 10.76 13.13
CA GLY A 28 -6.84 9.86 14.25
C GLY A 28 -7.19 8.43 13.86
N GLY A 29 -6.99 8.05 12.59
CA GLY A 29 -7.08 6.66 12.16
C GLY A 29 -5.85 5.84 12.55
N THR A 30 -5.98 4.53 12.47
CA THR A 30 -4.86 3.58 12.66
C THR A 30 -4.62 2.78 11.39
N VAL A 31 -3.36 2.53 11.08
CA VAL A 31 -2.96 1.81 9.88
C VAL A 31 -2.01 0.68 10.24
N ASP A 32 -2.40 -0.55 9.93
CA ASP A 32 -1.53 -1.72 9.96
C ASP A 32 -1.06 -2.02 8.53
N ASN A 33 0.25 -2.21 8.34
CA ASN A 33 0.82 -2.67 7.07
C ASN A 33 1.25 -4.12 7.20
N PHE A 34 0.47 -5.04 6.63
CA PHE A 34 0.84 -6.45 6.55
C PHE A 34 1.69 -6.69 5.30
N ILE A 35 2.95 -7.09 5.51
CA ILE A 35 3.93 -7.31 4.46
C ILE A 35 4.02 -8.81 4.17
N LEU A 36 3.55 -9.20 2.98
CA LEU A 36 3.39 -10.61 2.61
C LEU A 36 4.73 -11.31 2.35
N CYS A 37 5.70 -10.58 1.78
CA CYS A 37 7.02 -11.09 1.36
C CYS A 37 8.16 -10.32 2.04
N PRO A 38 8.37 -10.45 3.37
CA PRO A 38 9.30 -9.61 4.12
C PRO A 38 10.77 -10.08 4.04
N TYR A 39 11.10 -10.94 3.09
CA TYR A 39 12.45 -11.54 2.94
C TYR A 39 13.50 -10.62 2.31
N GLN A 40 13.10 -9.43 1.85
CA GLN A 40 14.02 -8.45 1.27
C GLN A 40 14.76 -7.68 2.37
N ASP A 41 16.00 -7.24 2.05
CA ASP A 41 16.83 -6.43 2.95
C ASP A 41 16.19 -5.09 3.33
N HIS A 42 15.16 -4.66 2.59
CA HIS A 42 14.43 -3.39 2.84
C HIS A 42 13.72 -3.36 4.18
N LYS A 43 13.38 -4.50 4.79
CA LYS A 43 12.75 -4.57 6.11
C LYS A 43 13.52 -3.82 7.22
N LYS A 44 14.83 -3.64 7.06
CA LYS A 44 15.67 -2.87 7.99
C LYS A 44 15.31 -1.39 8.10
N TYR A 45 14.61 -0.86 7.09
CA TYR A 45 14.17 0.53 7.03
C TYR A 45 12.78 0.76 7.67
N LEU A 46 12.00 -0.29 7.89
CA LEU A 46 10.64 -0.19 8.43
C LEU A 46 10.53 0.54 9.78
N PRO A 47 11.47 0.37 10.75
CA PRO A 47 11.37 1.09 12.01
C PRO A 47 11.43 2.61 11.86
N GLU A 48 12.13 3.11 10.83
CA GLU A 48 12.23 4.54 10.55
C GLU A 48 11.02 5.01 9.73
N THR A 49 10.66 4.33 8.65
CA THR A 49 9.55 4.73 7.78
C THR A 49 8.21 4.64 8.48
N SER A 50 7.98 3.60 9.28
CA SER A 50 6.75 3.47 10.07
C SER A 50 6.60 4.58 11.11
N LYS A 51 7.70 5.02 11.72
CA LYS A 51 7.69 6.19 12.64
C LYS A 51 7.36 7.49 11.91
N ILE A 52 7.88 7.68 10.69
CA ILE A 52 7.64 8.89 9.88
C ILE A 52 6.16 8.98 9.46
N LEU A 53 5.61 7.87 8.98
CA LEU A 53 4.24 7.83 8.43
C LEU A 53 3.17 7.48 9.46
N GLY A 54 3.54 6.86 10.58
CA GLY A 54 2.65 6.53 11.69
C GLY A 54 1.92 5.19 11.51
N PHE A 55 2.40 4.25 10.69
CA PHE A 55 1.80 2.92 10.56
C PHE A 55 2.46 1.86 11.43
N ASN A 56 1.77 0.76 11.67
CA ASN A 56 2.28 -0.41 12.38
C ASN A 56 2.66 -1.52 11.36
N PRO A 57 3.94 -1.89 11.21
CA PRO A 57 4.36 -2.96 10.31
C PRO A 57 4.13 -4.33 10.93
N ILE A 58 3.49 -5.23 10.17
CA ILE A 58 3.28 -6.65 10.51
C ILE A 58 3.96 -7.47 9.42
N LEU A 59 4.94 -8.28 9.81
CA LEU A 59 5.67 -9.13 8.87
C LEU A 59 5.07 -10.53 8.84
N ASN A 60 4.71 -11.00 7.66
CA ASN A 60 4.25 -12.38 7.47
C ASN A 60 5.34 -13.39 7.90
N GLU A 61 4.96 -14.39 8.68
CA GLU A 61 5.87 -15.42 9.21
C GLU A 61 6.20 -16.51 8.17
N VAL A 62 6.53 -16.12 6.94
CA VAL A 62 6.92 -17.07 5.88
C VAL A 62 8.43 -17.10 5.68
N LYS A 63 8.97 -18.29 5.44
CA LYS A 63 10.40 -18.50 5.16
C LYS A 63 10.72 -18.53 3.67
N GLU A 64 9.74 -18.84 2.85
CA GLU A 64 9.87 -18.98 1.40
C GLU A 64 8.95 -17.99 0.67
N ARG A 65 9.22 -17.79 -0.61
CA ARG A 65 8.36 -16.98 -1.47
C ARG A 65 6.94 -17.55 -1.47
N PRO A 66 5.92 -16.77 -1.07
CA PRO A 66 4.56 -17.29 -0.98
C PRO A 66 4.04 -17.68 -2.35
N LYS A 67 3.29 -18.79 -2.37
CA LYS A 67 2.46 -19.19 -3.51
C LYS A 67 1.02 -19.08 -3.06
N LEU A 68 0.17 -18.59 -3.96
CA LEU A 68 -1.26 -18.48 -3.66
C LEU A 68 -1.86 -19.89 -3.53
N ASP A 69 -2.12 -20.30 -2.32
CA ASP A 69 -2.81 -21.54 -1.97
C ASP A 69 -3.56 -21.38 -0.64
N HIS A 70 -4.26 -22.42 -0.23
CA HIS A 70 -5.02 -22.41 1.03
C HIS A 70 -4.11 -22.29 2.28
N ASN A 71 -2.86 -22.73 2.21
CA ASN A 71 -1.93 -22.63 3.34
C ASN A 71 -1.52 -21.16 3.55
N LEU A 72 -1.22 -20.44 2.46
CA LEU A 72 -0.92 -19.02 2.53
C LEU A 72 -2.12 -18.24 3.09
N ILE A 73 -3.32 -18.48 2.57
CA ILE A 73 -4.54 -17.81 3.03
C ILE A 73 -4.77 -18.10 4.51
N GLY A 74 -4.70 -19.36 4.93
CA GLY A 74 -4.86 -19.76 6.34
C GLY A 74 -3.79 -19.13 7.25
N SER A 75 -2.54 -19.03 6.79
CA SER A 75 -1.47 -18.37 7.53
C SER A 75 -1.77 -16.88 7.73
N VAL A 76 -2.17 -16.16 6.68
CA VAL A 76 -2.52 -14.74 6.79
C VAL A 76 -3.73 -14.53 7.69
N GLU A 77 -4.77 -15.36 7.55
CA GLU A 77 -5.98 -15.32 8.38
C GLU A 77 -5.71 -15.60 9.86
N SER A 78 -4.68 -16.37 10.19
CA SER A 78 -4.30 -16.64 11.58
C SER A 78 -3.55 -15.47 12.23
N GLN A 79 -2.96 -14.60 11.42
CA GLN A 79 -2.17 -13.45 11.88
C GLN A 79 -2.97 -12.14 11.91
N LEU A 80 -4.14 -12.09 11.23
CA LEU A 80 -4.95 -10.88 11.08
C LEU A 80 -6.42 -11.13 11.46
N ASP A 81 -6.94 -10.31 12.35
CA ASP A 81 -8.37 -10.17 12.53
C ASP A 81 -8.96 -9.20 11.49
N ILE A 82 -9.31 -9.75 10.32
CA ILE A 82 -9.86 -8.97 9.20
C ILE A 82 -11.12 -8.21 9.60
N SER A 83 -11.92 -8.74 10.54
CA SER A 83 -13.17 -8.13 10.99
C SER A 83 -12.97 -6.80 11.73
N SER A 84 -11.75 -6.51 12.15
CA SER A 84 -11.40 -5.28 12.84
C SER A 84 -11.11 -4.08 11.93
N TYR A 85 -11.05 -4.29 10.60
CA TYR A 85 -10.69 -3.23 9.65
C TYR A 85 -11.90 -2.69 8.89
N ASP A 86 -11.88 -1.37 8.65
CA ASP A 86 -12.89 -0.64 7.89
C ASP A 86 -12.54 -0.58 6.39
N LEU A 87 -11.23 -0.55 6.07
CA LEU A 87 -10.70 -0.39 4.73
C LEU A 87 -9.48 -1.30 4.52
N LEU A 88 -9.41 -1.92 3.35
CA LEU A 88 -8.24 -2.65 2.84
C LEU A 88 -7.65 -1.94 1.63
N ILE A 89 -6.37 -1.59 1.70
CA ILE A 89 -5.61 -1.06 0.55
C ILE A 89 -4.61 -2.13 0.10
N THR A 90 -4.55 -2.42 -1.19
CA THR A 90 -3.62 -3.42 -1.73
C THR A 90 -3.26 -3.14 -3.19
N HIS A 91 -2.43 -3.99 -3.78
CA HIS A 91 -1.97 -3.87 -5.15
C HIS A 91 -3.07 -4.14 -6.19
N TRP A 92 -2.90 -3.54 -7.37
CA TRP A 92 -3.75 -3.79 -8.53
C TRP A 92 -3.45 -5.14 -9.18
N LYS A 93 -4.48 -5.79 -9.73
CA LYS A 93 -4.39 -7.16 -10.32
C LYS A 93 -3.44 -7.29 -11.51
N GLU A 94 -3.26 -6.23 -12.29
CA GLU A 94 -2.45 -6.23 -13.51
C GLU A 94 -1.06 -5.62 -13.28
N ASP A 95 -0.59 -5.68 -12.05
CA ASP A 95 0.79 -5.30 -11.71
C ASP A 95 1.80 -6.27 -12.36
N TRP A 96 2.93 -5.74 -12.81
CA TRP A 96 3.98 -6.57 -13.41
C TRP A 96 4.70 -7.45 -12.39
N HIS A 97 4.78 -6.99 -11.14
CA HIS A 97 5.44 -7.75 -10.10
C HIS A 97 4.53 -8.91 -9.65
N GLN A 98 5.02 -10.13 -9.77
CA GLN A 98 4.25 -11.33 -9.43
C GLN A 98 3.80 -11.36 -7.96
N ASP A 99 4.62 -10.85 -7.02
CA ASP A 99 4.28 -10.82 -5.60
C ASP A 99 3.15 -9.82 -5.32
N HIS A 100 3.08 -8.70 -6.08
CA HIS A 100 1.97 -7.75 -6.02
C HIS A 100 0.66 -8.40 -6.46
N ARG A 101 0.67 -9.23 -7.51
CA ARG A 101 -0.52 -9.97 -7.94
C ARG A 101 -0.97 -10.99 -6.90
N ILE A 102 -0.03 -11.65 -6.20
CA ILE A 102 -0.37 -12.54 -5.09
C ILE A 102 -1.05 -11.74 -3.96
N CYS A 103 -0.56 -10.56 -3.60
CA CYS A 103 -1.21 -9.70 -2.60
C CYS A 103 -2.64 -9.33 -3.00
N HIS A 104 -2.87 -8.99 -4.28
CA HIS A 104 -4.22 -8.74 -4.80
C HIS A 104 -5.14 -9.93 -4.57
N ASP A 105 -4.70 -11.14 -4.94
CA ASP A 105 -5.51 -12.35 -4.84
C ASP A 105 -5.75 -12.77 -3.37
N VAL A 106 -4.75 -12.59 -2.49
CA VAL A 106 -4.90 -12.78 -1.05
C VAL A 106 -5.97 -11.82 -0.50
N ALA A 107 -5.88 -10.52 -0.81
CA ALA A 107 -6.84 -9.51 -0.37
C ALA A 107 -8.28 -9.86 -0.79
N ASN A 108 -8.48 -10.25 -2.05
CA ASN A 108 -9.78 -10.67 -2.55
C ASN A 108 -10.31 -11.93 -1.86
N THR A 109 -9.41 -12.81 -1.42
CA THR A 109 -9.81 -13.98 -0.67
C THR A 109 -10.20 -13.65 0.78
N LEU A 110 -9.46 -12.73 1.42
CA LEU A 110 -9.74 -12.31 2.80
C LEU A 110 -11.11 -11.62 2.94
N ARG A 111 -11.49 -10.78 1.98
CA ARG A 111 -12.77 -10.02 2.00
C ARG A 111 -14.03 -10.90 1.96
N ARG A 112 -13.92 -12.23 1.66
CA ARG A 112 -15.08 -13.13 1.70
C ARG A 112 -15.67 -13.28 3.10
N LYS A 113 -14.92 -12.95 4.15
CA LYS A 113 -15.35 -13.14 5.54
C LYS A 113 -16.30 -12.06 6.03
N GLN A 114 -16.23 -10.87 5.43
CA GLN A 114 -17.08 -9.75 5.80
C GLN A 114 -17.13 -8.69 4.69
N PRO A 115 -18.15 -7.84 4.66
CA PRO A 115 -18.15 -6.64 3.86
C PRO A 115 -16.95 -5.74 4.25
N LEU A 116 -16.10 -5.42 3.28
CA LEU A 116 -14.89 -4.63 3.49
C LEU A 116 -14.68 -3.73 2.27
N GLU A 117 -14.49 -2.44 2.50
CA GLU A 117 -14.12 -1.52 1.44
C GLU A 117 -12.70 -1.84 0.96
N VAL A 118 -12.50 -1.91 -0.37
CA VAL A 118 -11.21 -2.28 -0.95
C VAL A 118 -10.78 -1.21 -1.95
N TRP A 119 -9.59 -0.66 -1.74
CA TRP A 119 -8.91 0.25 -2.65
C TRP A 119 -7.66 -0.41 -3.22
N TYR A 120 -7.59 -0.51 -4.54
CA TYR A 120 -6.38 -0.96 -5.20
C TYR A 120 -5.48 0.22 -5.47
N MET A 121 -4.24 0.15 -4.98
CA MET A 121 -3.22 1.17 -5.22
C MET A 121 -2.50 0.96 -6.56
N ASN A 122 -2.08 2.05 -7.16
CA ASN A 122 -1.20 2.04 -8.32
C ASN A 122 0.25 1.95 -7.85
N SER A 123 0.84 0.75 -7.90
CA SER A 123 2.20 0.50 -7.44
C SER A 123 3.22 1.05 -8.43
N PHE A 124 3.84 2.15 -8.06
CA PHE A 124 4.93 2.72 -8.85
C PHE A 124 6.23 1.93 -8.66
N PRO A 125 7.04 1.66 -9.72
CA PRO A 125 6.80 1.98 -11.15
C PRO A 125 6.11 0.86 -11.93
N TYR A 126 5.69 -0.22 -11.30
CA TYR A 126 5.33 -1.50 -11.92
C TYR A 126 3.95 -1.52 -12.61
N CYS A 127 3.05 -0.62 -12.26
CA CYS A 127 1.69 -0.56 -12.82
C CYS A 127 1.52 0.33 -14.06
N GLN A 128 2.62 0.90 -14.63
CA GLN A 128 2.42 2.09 -15.46
C GLN A 128 2.34 1.87 -16.96
N LYS A 129 2.95 0.85 -17.49
CA LYS A 129 3.22 0.84 -18.95
C LYS A 129 2.14 0.17 -19.79
N TYR A 130 1.39 -0.77 -19.23
CA TYR A 130 0.38 -1.56 -19.94
C TYR A 130 -0.87 -1.87 -19.08
N SER A 131 -1.01 -1.17 -17.97
CA SER A 131 -2.09 -1.44 -17.03
C SER A 131 -3.36 -0.72 -17.43
N THR A 132 -4.47 -1.40 -17.30
CA THR A 132 -5.82 -0.84 -17.38
C THR A 132 -6.23 -0.15 -16.08
N PHE A 133 -5.26 0.36 -15.32
CA PHE A 133 -5.54 1.05 -14.06
C PHE A 133 -6.23 2.38 -14.30
N GLU A 134 -7.53 2.40 -14.09
CA GLU A 134 -8.37 3.59 -14.13
C GLU A 134 -8.69 4.02 -12.71
N ALA A 135 -8.05 5.10 -12.27
CA ALA A 135 -8.30 5.66 -10.95
C ALA A 135 -9.70 6.28 -10.86
N ASN A 136 -10.39 5.99 -9.76
CA ASN A 136 -11.69 6.61 -9.42
C ASN A 136 -11.72 7.15 -7.98
N VAL A 137 -10.65 6.96 -7.21
CA VAL A 137 -10.43 7.57 -5.90
C VAL A 137 -9.15 8.38 -5.95
N PHE A 138 -9.22 9.63 -5.51
CA PHE A 138 -8.08 10.54 -5.42
C PHE A 138 -7.93 11.00 -3.98
N SER A 139 -6.76 10.78 -3.40
CA SER A 139 -6.42 11.29 -2.08
C SER A 139 -5.53 12.51 -2.24
N ASP A 140 -6.03 13.69 -1.89
CA ASP A 140 -5.20 14.88 -1.76
C ASP A 140 -4.20 14.70 -0.62
N ILE A 141 -2.92 14.66 -0.98
CA ILE A 141 -1.79 14.51 -0.07
C ILE A 141 -0.90 15.75 -0.02
N SER A 142 -1.37 16.90 -0.51
CA SER A 142 -0.58 18.14 -0.61
C SER A 142 0.04 18.55 0.72
N LEU A 143 -0.66 18.34 1.83
CA LEU A 143 -0.16 18.61 3.19
C LEU A 143 0.72 17.48 3.76
N HIS A 144 0.77 16.33 3.11
CA HIS A 144 1.46 15.12 3.61
C HIS A 144 2.62 14.67 2.71
N VAL A 145 2.84 15.34 1.58
CA VAL A 145 3.90 14.98 0.62
C VAL A 145 5.29 15.02 1.24
N ASP A 146 5.55 15.94 2.18
CA ASP A 146 6.84 16.02 2.87
C ASP A 146 7.10 14.82 3.77
N LYS A 147 6.07 14.29 4.46
CA LYS A 147 6.19 13.06 5.24
C LYS A 147 6.47 11.87 4.32
N LYS A 148 5.73 11.77 3.19
CA LYS A 148 5.96 10.74 2.18
C LYS A 148 7.37 10.81 1.62
N ARG A 149 7.83 12.01 1.23
CA ARG A 149 9.19 12.23 0.70
C ARG A 149 10.24 11.74 1.70
N LYS A 150 10.15 12.15 2.97
CA LYS A 150 11.08 11.73 4.02
C LYS A 150 11.11 10.21 4.20
N ALA A 151 9.96 9.54 4.15
CA ALA A 151 9.91 8.09 4.24
C ALA A 151 10.60 7.41 3.05
N ILE A 152 10.42 7.92 1.83
CA ILE A 152 11.07 7.39 0.62
C ILE A 152 12.58 7.67 0.64
N GLU A 153 13.03 8.81 1.18
CA GLU A 153 14.45 9.16 1.30
C GLU A 153 15.24 8.16 2.15
N VAL A 154 14.59 7.45 3.07
CA VAL A 154 15.20 6.36 3.84
C VAL A 154 15.76 5.27 2.92
N TYR A 155 15.13 5.05 1.76
CA TYR A 155 15.54 4.08 0.73
C TYR A 155 16.50 4.64 -0.34
N LYS A 156 17.09 5.82 -0.14
CA LYS A 156 17.96 6.48 -1.14
C LYS A 156 19.13 5.61 -1.64
N ASN A 157 19.63 4.70 -0.79
CA ASN A 157 20.70 3.77 -1.15
C ASN A 157 20.20 2.57 -1.99
N VAL A 158 18.89 2.34 -2.04
CA VAL A 158 18.25 1.33 -2.87
C VAL A 158 18.02 1.90 -4.27
N ASN A 159 17.33 3.04 -4.33
CA ASN A 159 17.10 3.76 -5.58
C ASN A 159 16.98 5.27 -5.32
N PRO A 160 18.00 6.05 -5.69
CA PRO A 160 18.02 7.50 -5.43
C PRO A 160 16.98 8.27 -6.26
N ARG A 161 16.38 7.65 -7.27
CA ARG A 161 15.37 8.31 -8.12
C ARG A 161 13.96 8.23 -7.57
N TRP A 162 13.68 7.32 -6.65
CA TRP A 162 12.30 7.09 -6.17
C TRP A 162 11.62 8.35 -5.65
N VAL A 163 12.32 9.19 -4.91
CA VAL A 163 11.76 10.47 -4.42
C VAL A 163 11.26 11.32 -5.59
N TYR A 164 12.13 11.55 -6.58
CA TYR A 164 11.79 12.36 -7.74
C TYR A 164 10.65 11.75 -8.57
N ASP A 165 10.73 10.46 -8.84
CA ASP A 165 9.77 9.77 -9.69
C ASP A 165 8.37 9.75 -9.04
N VAL A 166 8.28 9.44 -7.72
CA VAL A 166 7.01 9.39 -6.98
C VAL A 166 6.42 10.80 -6.80
N GLU A 167 7.25 11.81 -6.53
CA GLU A 167 6.79 13.18 -6.40
C GLU A 167 6.24 13.72 -7.71
N SER A 168 6.95 13.52 -8.82
CA SER A 168 6.49 13.92 -10.17
C SER A 168 5.16 13.27 -10.52
N MET A 169 4.98 11.98 -10.17
CA MET A 169 3.74 11.27 -10.40
C MET A 169 2.60 11.81 -9.54
N SER A 170 2.86 12.14 -8.28
CA SER A 170 1.83 12.69 -7.39
C SER A 170 1.37 14.09 -7.84
N MET A 171 2.27 14.92 -8.36
CA MET A 171 1.94 16.22 -8.98
C MET A 171 1.06 16.02 -10.22
N PHE A 172 1.46 15.10 -11.10
CA PHE A 172 0.66 14.78 -12.29
C PHE A 172 -0.76 14.34 -11.92
N ARG A 173 -0.91 13.46 -10.93
CA ARG A 173 -2.21 13.00 -10.44
C ARG A 173 -3.00 14.10 -9.74
N GLY A 174 -2.33 14.99 -9.02
CA GLY A 174 -2.95 16.15 -8.37
C GLY A 174 -3.62 17.09 -9.38
N SER A 175 -3.04 17.25 -10.58
CA SER A 175 -3.60 18.09 -11.63
C SER A 175 -4.99 17.67 -12.10
N PHE A 176 -5.35 16.38 -11.98
CA PHE A 176 -6.69 15.89 -12.36
C PHE A 176 -7.81 16.38 -11.44
N ILE A 177 -7.48 16.74 -10.19
CA ILE A 177 -8.45 17.19 -9.19
C ILE A 177 -8.14 18.58 -8.64
N ASN A 178 -7.22 19.30 -9.33
CA ASN A 178 -6.83 20.68 -8.99
C ASN A 178 -6.22 20.83 -7.59
N VAL A 179 -5.34 19.90 -7.21
CA VAL A 179 -4.51 19.95 -5.99
C VAL A 179 -3.03 19.80 -6.35
N LEU A 180 -2.12 20.13 -5.42
CA LEU A 180 -0.68 20.07 -5.71
C LEU A 180 -0.19 18.63 -5.85
N HIS A 181 -0.62 17.74 -4.96
CA HIS A 181 -0.21 16.35 -4.95
C HIS A 181 -1.38 15.43 -4.64
N ALA A 182 -1.54 14.34 -5.40
CA ALA A 182 -2.52 13.30 -5.10
C ALA A 182 -1.92 11.89 -5.25
N GLU A 183 -2.42 10.98 -4.42
CA GLU A 183 -2.33 9.54 -4.63
C GLU A 183 -3.65 9.04 -5.20
N VAL A 184 -3.59 7.97 -6.00
CA VAL A 184 -4.75 7.47 -6.70
C VAL A 184 -4.98 6.00 -6.42
N PHE A 185 -6.27 5.64 -6.36
CA PHE A 185 -6.71 4.28 -6.12
C PHE A 185 -7.86 3.94 -7.06
N LYS A 186 -8.09 2.66 -7.22
CA LYS A 186 -9.31 2.13 -7.81
C LYS A 186 -10.16 1.51 -6.70
N LEU A 187 -11.31 2.10 -6.46
CA LEU A 187 -12.32 1.51 -5.59
C LEU A 187 -12.94 0.30 -6.28
N ASP A 188 -12.92 -0.84 -5.60
CA ASP A 188 -13.60 -2.05 -6.05
C ASP A 188 -15.00 -2.16 -5.45
N THR A 189 -15.09 -1.97 -4.14
CA THR A 189 -16.35 -2.08 -3.40
C THR A 189 -16.49 -0.93 -2.43
N LEU A 190 -17.59 -0.20 -2.53
CA LEU A 190 -18.03 0.82 -1.57
C LEU A 190 -19.12 0.23 -0.69
N ILE A 191 -19.00 0.43 0.61
CA ILE A 191 -19.99 -0.02 1.59
C ILE A 191 -20.63 1.22 2.22
N PHE A 192 -21.95 1.30 2.13
CA PHE A 192 -22.78 2.37 2.71
C PHE A 192 -23.38 1.94 4.03
#